data_b7715da42cf163d677bc19b0de4cbd5e
#
_entry.id   b7715da42cf163d677bc19b0de4cbd5e
#
_cell.length_a   1.000
_cell.length_b   1.000
_cell.length_c   1.000
_cell.angle_alpha   90.00
_cell.angle_beta   90.00
_cell.angle_gamma   90.00
#
_symmetry.space_group_name_H-M   'P 1'
#
loop_
_entity.id
_entity.type
_entity.pdbx_description
1 polymer ?
#
loop_
_entity_poly.entity_id
_entity_poly.type
_entity_poly.pdbx_seq_one_letter_code
_entity_poly.pdbx_strand_id
1 'polypeptide(L)'
;VGSEMCIRDSTLHRLIDSIAVADPYLREGARYSVDSLSEVRIRITNALRNRGYYYFRPDFIEYLADTVQQPMKMAMRMMLAADIPPAMLKRYRTGNVTMYVFRNQGGGEPDTFQTRRGTLIQMMPSRFRRELMNECVTMRTGRWFAVRQMNSTQTRLARLGIFNAINLEAE
;
A
#
# COMPACT_ATOMS: atom_id res chain seq x y z
N VAL A 1 1.61 -31.46 -8.52
CA VAL A 1 0.99 -30.13 -8.66
C VAL A 1 1.10 -29.35 -7.34
N GLY A 2 2.15 -29.52 -6.53
CA GLY A 2 2.25 -28.93 -5.18
C GLY A 2 3.48 -28.04 -4.92
N SER A 3 4.44 -27.94 -5.83
CA SER A 3 5.73 -27.32 -5.49
C SER A 3 5.85 -25.83 -5.78
N GLU A 4 5.11 -25.29 -6.74
CA GLU A 4 5.20 -23.86 -7.05
C GLU A 4 4.38 -22.98 -6.08
N MET A 5 3.32 -23.52 -5.51
CA MET A 5 2.51 -22.80 -4.51
C MET A 5 3.27 -22.66 -3.19
N CYS A 6 4.07 -23.64 -2.82
CA CYS A 6 4.85 -23.65 -1.58
C CYS A 6 6.00 -22.60 -1.57
N ILE A 7 6.62 -22.31 -2.72
CA ILE A 7 7.76 -21.39 -2.80
C ILE A 7 7.32 -19.90 -2.75
N ARG A 8 6.17 -19.56 -3.34
CA ARG A 8 5.63 -18.19 -3.28
C ARG A 8 5.09 -17.86 -1.90
N ASP A 9 4.45 -18.84 -1.27
CA ASP A 9 3.90 -18.74 0.08
C ASP A 9 5.01 -18.56 1.13
N SER A 10 6.12 -19.25 0.98
CA SER A 10 7.25 -19.17 1.92
C SER A 10 7.93 -17.80 1.97
N THR A 11 7.90 -17.01 0.88
CA THR A 11 8.48 -15.66 0.86
C THR A 11 7.58 -14.64 1.54
N LEU A 12 6.26 -14.71 1.30
CA LEU A 12 5.30 -13.84 1.94
C LEU A 12 5.22 -14.14 3.46
N HIS A 13 5.16 -15.42 3.85
CA HIS A 13 5.17 -15.82 5.27
C HIS A 13 6.44 -15.33 5.98
N ARG A 14 7.63 -15.56 5.43
CA ARG A 14 8.88 -15.05 6.01
C ARG A 14 8.89 -13.54 6.14
N LEU A 15 8.29 -12.81 5.20
CA LEU A 15 8.20 -11.37 5.26
C LEU A 15 7.23 -10.92 6.36
N ILE A 16 6.08 -11.58 6.49
CA ILE A 16 5.11 -11.33 7.56
C ILE A 16 5.77 -11.62 8.92
N ASP A 17 6.41 -12.77 9.08
CA ASP A 17 7.10 -13.15 10.30
C ASP A 17 8.19 -12.16 10.68
N SER A 18 8.98 -11.69 9.72
CA SER A 18 10.03 -10.69 9.97
C SER A 18 9.47 -9.34 10.46
N ILE A 19 8.29 -8.95 9.98
CA ILE A 19 7.60 -7.74 10.43
C ILE A 19 6.98 -7.96 11.80
N ALA A 20 6.38 -9.14 12.02
CA ALA A 20 5.72 -9.50 13.26
C ALA A 20 6.70 -9.59 14.44
N VAL A 21 7.86 -10.21 14.25
CA VAL A 21 8.91 -10.32 15.27
C VAL A 21 9.42 -8.94 15.72
N ALA A 22 9.41 -7.96 14.84
CA ALA A 22 9.79 -6.59 15.16
C ALA A 22 8.69 -5.82 15.92
N ASP A 23 7.46 -6.34 15.98
CA ASP A 23 6.33 -5.65 16.57
C ASP A 23 6.30 -5.80 18.09
N PRO A 24 6.23 -4.68 18.86
CA PRO A 24 6.24 -4.71 20.30
C PRO A 24 5.02 -5.42 20.93
N TYR A 25 3.88 -5.44 20.23
CA TYR A 25 2.65 -6.08 20.73
C TYR A 25 2.62 -7.60 20.54
N LEU A 26 3.52 -8.16 19.73
CA LEU A 26 3.61 -9.61 19.51
C LEU A 26 4.76 -10.26 20.31
N ARG A 27 5.36 -9.54 21.23
CA ARG A 27 6.42 -10.08 22.09
C ARG A 27 5.84 -11.03 23.14
N GLU A 28 6.61 -12.04 23.49
CA GLU A 28 6.27 -12.95 24.58
C GLU A 28 6.05 -12.17 25.90
N GLY A 29 4.95 -12.46 26.59
CA GLY A 29 4.56 -11.76 27.82
C GLY A 29 3.83 -10.43 27.62
N ALA A 30 3.61 -9.97 26.37
CA ALA A 30 2.80 -8.78 26.11
C ALA A 30 1.33 -9.01 26.50
N ARG A 31 0.65 -7.97 26.96
CA ARG A 31 -0.80 -8.00 27.16
C ARG A 31 -1.48 -7.81 25.82
N TYR A 32 -2.31 -8.78 25.44
CA TYR A 32 -3.08 -8.69 24.21
C TYR A 32 -4.41 -8.00 24.45
N SER A 33 -4.77 -7.10 23.53
CA SER A 33 -6.12 -6.58 23.39
C SER A 33 -6.56 -6.71 21.92
N VAL A 34 -7.85 -6.73 21.67
CA VAL A 34 -8.39 -6.78 20.30
C VAL A 34 -7.90 -5.59 19.48
N ASP A 35 -7.80 -4.41 20.11
CA ASP A 35 -7.33 -3.20 19.47
C ASP A 35 -5.85 -3.30 19.07
N SER A 36 -4.98 -3.82 19.98
CA SER A 36 -3.56 -4.00 19.65
C SER A 36 -3.35 -4.99 18.50
N LEU A 37 -4.12 -6.06 18.44
CA LEU A 37 -4.05 -7.02 17.34
C LEU A 37 -4.53 -6.41 16.01
N SER A 38 -5.56 -5.56 16.07
CA SER A 38 -6.04 -4.83 14.90
C SER A 38 -4.98 -3.85 14.37
N GLU A 39 -4.29 -3.14 15.26
CA GLU A 39 -3.17 -2.28 14.89
C GLU A 39 -2.02 -3.06 14.25
N VAL A 40 -1.68 -4.23 14.78
CA VAL A 40 -0.66 -5.12 14.18
C VAL A 40 -1.04 -5.52 12.77
N ARG A 41 -2.30 -5.93 12.54
CA ARG A 41 -2.81 -6.23 11.18
C ARG A 41 -2.61 -5.06 10.23
N ILE A 42 -2.97 -3.84 10.66
CA ILE A 42 -2.82 -2.63 9.86
C ILE A 42 -1.34 -2.34 9.56
N ARG A 43 -0.45 -2.48 10.55
CA ARG A 43 1.00 -2.25 10.36
C ARG A 43 1.60 -3.26 9.37
N ILE A 44 1.30 -4.54 9.52
CA ILE A 44 1.76 -5.58 8.61
C ILE A 44 1.23 -5.31 7.19
N THR A 45 -0.07 -5.02 7.07
CA THR A 45 -0.69 -4.69 5.79
C THR A 45 -0.02 -3.51 5.10
N ASN A 46 0.22 -2.42 5.81
CA ASN A 46 0.90 -1.24 5.28
C ASN A 46 2.34 -1.54 4.87
N ALA A 47 3.05 -2.35 5.65
CA ALA A 47 4.41 -2.77 5.33
C ALA A 47 4.46 -3.63 4.06
N LEU A 48 3.50 -4.53 3.87
CA LEU A 48 3.36 -5.36 2.67
C LEU A 48 2.94 -4.54 1.45
N ARG A 49 1.95 -3.65 1.59
CA ARG A 49 1.52 -2.75 0.52
C ARG A 49 2.64 -1.80 0.07
N ASN A 50 3.55 -1.44 0.95
CA ASN A 50 4.76 -0.69 0.59
C ASN A 50 5.84 -1.53 -0.11
N ARG A 51 5.67 -2.85 -0.18
CA ARG A 51 6.57 -3.80 -0.85
C ARG A 51 5.97 -4.40 -2.13
N GLY A 52 4.83 -3.88 -2.58
CA GLY A 52 4.20 -4.26 -3.84
C GLY A 52 2.95 -5.14 -3.69
N TYR A 53 2.57 -5.56 -2.52
CA TYR A 53 1.35 -6.36 -2.31
C TYR A 53 0.11 -5.44 -2.28
N TYR A 54 -0.27 -4.91 -3.44
CA TYR A 54 -1.30 -3.87 -3.58
C TYR A 54 -2.64 -4.26 -2.97
N TYR A 55 -3.11 -5.48 -3.27
CA TYR A 55 -4.41 -5.98 -2.83
C TYR A 55 -4.41 -6.61 -1.44
N PHE A 56 -3.26 -6.63 -0.74
CA PHE A 56 -3.21 -7.21 0.60
C PHE A 56 -4.07 -6.39 1.58
N ARG A 57 -4.87 -7.09 2.39
CA ARG A 57 -5.85 -6.52 3.31
C ARG A 57 -5.61 -6.98 4.74
N PRO A 58 -6.01 -6.18 5.77
CA PRO A 58 -5.86 -6.60 7.18
C PRO A 58 -6.63 -7.89 7.51
N ASP A 59 -7.77 -8.11 6.86
CA ASP A 59 -8.64 -9.28 7.06
C ASP A 59 -7.96 -10.60 6.66
N PHE A 60 -6.88 -10.54 5.87
CA PHE A 60 -6.12 -11.73 5.48
C PHE A 60 -5.25 -12.30 6.60
N ILE A 61 -5.10 -11.56 7.70
CA ILE A 61 -4.36 -11.99 8.88
C ILE A 61 -5.35 -12.44 9.94
N GLU A 62 -5.26 -13.71 10.30
CA GLU A 62 -6.06 -14.33 11.36
C GLU A 62 -5.20 -14.65 12.57
N TYR A 63 -5.83 -14.63 13.73
CA TYR A 63 -5.20 -15.03 14.98
C TYR A 63 -5.95 -16.23 15.55
N LEU A 64 -5.24 -17.30 15.77
CA LEU A 64 -5.74 -18.48 16.47
C LEU A 64 -5.23 -18.42 17.91
N ALA A 65 -6.14 -18.39 18.87
CA ALA A 65 -5.84 -18.40 20.28
C ALA A 65 -6.04 -19.78 20.85
N ASP A 66 -5.01 -20.34 21.49
CA ASP A 66 -5.10 -21.58 22.24
C ASP A 66 -5.17 -21.24 23.74
N THR A 67 -6.31 -21.54 24.35
CA THR A 67 -6.59 -21.26 25.78
C THR A 67 -6.55 -22.53 26.62
N VAL A 68 -6.31 -23.70 26.02
CA VAL A 68 -6.48 -25.00 26.70
C VAL A 68 -5.27 -25.41 27.53
N GLN A 69 -4.08 -24.96 27.18
CA GLN A 69 -2.85 -25.46 27.78
C GLN A 69 -2.43 -24.82 29.12
N GLN A 70 -2.84 -23.59 29.40
CA GLN A 70 -2.54 -22.92 30.68
C GLN A 70 -3.62 -21.89 31.04
N PRO A 71 -4.20 -21.93 32.27
CA PRO A 71 -5.36 -21.11 32.60
C PRO A 71 -5.11 -19.60 32.71
N MET A 72 -3.87 -19.14 32.64
CA MET A 72 -3.51 -17.70 32.70
C MET A 72 -2.59 -17.27 31.59
N LYS A 73 -2.26 -18.15 30.62
CA LYS A 73 -1.44 -17.83 29.46
C LYS A 73 -2.17 -18.29 28.20
N MET A 74 -2.26 -17.43 27.24
CA MET A 74 -2.85 -17.71 25.93
C MET A 74 -1.72 -17.81 24.91
N ALA A 75 -1.60 -18.98 24.27
CA ALA A 75 -0.74 -19.09 23.10
C ALA A 75 -1.50 -18.58 21.87
N MET A 76 -0.92 -17.61 21.18
CA MET A 76 -1.51 -17.01 19.99
C MET A 76 -0.67 -17.33 18.77
N ARG A 77 -1.30 -17.83 17.73
CA ARG A 77 -0.68 -18.08 16.44
C ARG A 77 -1.30 -17.17 15.40
N MET A 78 -0.45 -16.44 14.68
CA MET A 78 -0.84 -15.65 13.53
C MET A 78 -0.77 -16.51 12.26
N MET A 79 -1.77 -16.42 11.41
CA MET A 79 -1.84 -17.17 10.16
C MET A 79 -2.52 -16.33 9.07
N LEU A 80 -2.34 -16.74 7.82
CA LEU A 80 -3.13 -16.19 6.71
C LEU A 80 -4.45 -16.96 6.59
N ALA A 81 -5.52 -16.24 6.27
CA ALA A 81 -6.81 -16.86 5.95
C ALA A 81 -6.69 -17.84 4.78
N ALA A 82 -7.46 -18.93 4.84
CA ALA A 82 -7.36 -20.00 3.85
C ALA A 82 -7.92 -19.61 2.47
N ASP A 83 -8.91 -18.70 2.44
CA ASP A 83 -9.72 -18.41 1.25
C ASP A 83 -9.23 -17.20 0.45
N ILE A 84 -7.96 -16.80 0.60
CA ILE A 84 -7.42 -15.63 -0.12
C ILE A 84 -7.16 -15.99 -1.58
N PRO A 85 -7.76 -15.27 -2.54
CA PRO A 85 -7.48 -15.49 -3.95
C PRO A 85 -5.97 -15.29 -4.24
N PRO A 86 -5.32 -16.21 -4.97
CA PRO A 86 -3.86 -16.11 -5.22
C PRO A 86 -3.43 -14.81 -5.90
N ALA A 87 -4.32 -14.17 -6.67
CA ALA A 87 -4.06 -12.87 -7.27
C ALA A 87 -3.80 -11.77 -6.24
N MET A 88 -4.48 -11.83 -5.08
CA MET A 88 -4.34 -10.82 -4.03
C MET A 88 -3.04 -10.96 -3.22
N LEU A 89 -2.36 -12.10 -3.32
CA LEU A 89 -1.06 -12.36 -2.70
C LEU A 89 0.12 -12.08 -3.65
N LYS A 90 -0.15 -11.59 -4.86
CA LYS A 90 0.90 -11.23 -5.83
C LYS A 90 1.43 -9.82 -5.58
N ARG A 91 2.69 -9.62 -5.99
CA ARG A 91 3.33 -8.32 -6.02
C ARG A 91 3.04 -7.60 -7.33
N TYR A 92 2.72 -6.34 -7.24
CA TYR A 92 2.40 -5.48 -8.39
C TYR A 92 3.46 -4.40 -8.57
N ARG A 93 3.71 -4.04 -9.81
CA ARG A 93 4.54 -2.90 -10.18
C ARG A 93 3.64 -1.73 -10.57
N THR A 94 4.11 -0.53 -10.33
CA THR A 94 3.45 0.67 -10.83
C THR A 94 3.49 0.65 -12.36
N GLY A 95 2.33 0.65 -12.97
CA GLY A 95 2.13 0.77 -14.42
C GLY A 95 2.34 2.20 -14.91
N ASN A 96 1.59 2.59 -15.92
CA ASN A 96 1.59 3.97 -16.40
C ASN A 96 0.98 4.89 -15.34
N VAL A 97 1.64 6.00 -15.10
CA VAL A 97 1.13 7.04 -14.19
C VAL A 97 0.68 8.20 -15.05
N THR A 98 -0.61 8.52 -14.99
CA THR A 98 -1.19 9.66 -15.69
C THR A 98 -1.76 10.64 -14.68
N MET A 99 -1.45 11.90 -14.83
CA MET A 99 -1.99 12.99 -14.03
C MET A 99 -2.84 13.89 -14.92
N TYR A 100 -4.09 14.08 -14.54
CA TYR A 100 -4.99 15.03 -15.18
C TYR A 100 -5.15 16.25 -14.28
N VAL A 101 -4.86 17.43 -14.82
CA VAL A 101 -5.04 18.70 -14.10
C VAL A 101 -6.12 19.50 -14.80
N PHE A 102 -7.30 19.51 -14.23
CA PHE A 102 -8.46 20.22 -14.77
C PHE A 102 -8.66 21.57 -14.08
N ARG A 103 -9.29 22.48 -14.79
CA ARG A 103 -9.73 23.76 -14.28
C ARG A 103 -11.25 23.86 -14.36
N ASN A 104 -11.88 24.34 -13.32
CA ASN A 104 -13.36 24.45 -13.26
C ASN A 104 -13.93 25.50 -14.22
N GLN A 105 -13.12 26.41 -14.75
CA GLN A 105 -13.55 27.44 -15.68
C GLN A 105 -12.44 27.71 -16.71
N GLY A 106 -12.78 27.65 -17.96
CA GLY A 106 -11.90 27.96 -19.09
C GLY A 106 -11.83 26.81 -20.09
N GLY A 107 -12.14 27.10 -21.35
CA GLY A 107 -11.93 26.17 -22.46
C GLY A 107 -10.50 26.24 -22.96
N GLY A 108 -10.06 25.17 -23.58
CA GLY A 108 -8.75 25.01 -24.22
C GLY A 108 -8.38 23.55 -24.30
N GLU A 109 -7.51 23.20 -25.21
CA GLU A 109 -6.97 21.85 -25.28
C GLU A 109 -5.94 21.63 -24.16
N PRO A 110 -5.95 20.47 -23.49
CA PRO A 110 -4.95 20.16 -22.49
C PRO A 110 -3.57 20.00 -23.13
N ASP A 111 -2.60 20.67 -22.59
CA ASP A 111 -1.20 20.47 -22.93
C ASP A 111 -0.71 19.15 -22.34
N THR A 112 -0.11 18.30 -23.14
CA THR A 112 0.31 16.95 -22.75
C THR A 112 1.83 16.86 -22.79
N PHE A 113 2.44 16.41 -21.69
CA PHE A 113 3.88 16.20 -21.63
C PHE A 113 4.25 14.99 -20.76
N GLN A 114 5.34 14.34 -21.10
CA GLN A 114 5.88 13.22 -20.35
C GLN A 114 7.04 13.66 -19.48
N THR A 115 7.03 13.19 -18.24
CA THR A 115 8.12 13.47 -17.28
C THR A 115 9.23 12.44 -17.43
N ARG A 116 10.44 12.76 -16.93
CA ARG A 116 11.56 11.81 -16.86
C ARG A 116 11.29 10.57 -16.00
N ARG A 117 10.24 10.59 -15.17
CA ARG A 117 9.83 9.48 -14.29
C ARG A 117 8.81 8.55 -14.94
N GLY A 118 8.44 8.81 -16.19
CA GLY A 118 7.43 8.05 -16.92
C GLY A 118 5.98 8.47 -16.63
N THR A 119 5.77 9.61 -15.96
CA THR A 119 4.42 10.14 -15.71
C THR A 119 3.98 10.97 -16.91
N LEU A 120 2.80 10.67 -17.45
CA LEU A 120 2.12 11.50 -18.43
C LEU A 120 1.31 12.57 -17.69
N ILE A 121 1.52 13.83 -17.98
CA ILE A 121 0.75 14.92 -17.38
C ILE A 121 -0.05 15.61 -18.50
N GLN A 122 -1.36 15.64 -18.31
CA GLN A 122 -2.29 16.41 -19.14
C GLN A 122 -2.82 17.58 -18.31
N MET A 123 -2.45 18.77 -18.69
CA MET A 123 -2.74 19.97 -17.92
C MET A 123 -3.43 21.01 -18.78
N MET A 124 -4.59 21.48 -18.34
CA MET A 124 -5.23 22.64 -18.95
C MET A 124 -4.33 23.88 -18.82
N PRO A 125 -4.36 24.81 -19.79
CA PRO A 125 -3.58 26.03 -19.72
C PRO A 125 -3.73 26.71 -18.35
N SER A 126 -2.63 26.81 -17.63
CA SER A 126 -2.61 27.30 -16.25
C SER A 126 -1.34 28.12 -15.99
N ARG A 127 -1.35 28.90 -14.90
CA ARG A 127 -0.18 29.64 -14.43
C ARG A 127 0.85 28.74 -13.72
N PHE A 128 0.54 27.45 -13.54
CA PHE A 128 1.44 26.54 -12.82
C PHE A 128 2.51 25.99 -13.75
N ARG A 129 3.73 25.90 -13.22
CA ARG A 129 4.87 25.36 -13.95
C ARG A 129 4.77 23.85 -14.01
N ARG A 130 5.11 23.25 -15.15
CA ARG A 130 5.15 21.79 -15.37
C ARG A 130 6.09 21.09 -14.40
N GLU A 131 7.22 21.73 -14.09
CA GLU A 131 8.23 21.23 -13.15
C GLU A 131 7.64 21.01 -11.75
N LEU A 132 6.80 21.94 -11.30
CA LEU A 132 6.12 21.83 -10.00
C LEU A 132 5.23 20.58 -9.93
N MET A 133 4.47 20.31 -10.98
CA MET A 133 3.63 19.10 -11.05
C MET A 133 4.49 17.83 -11.05
N ASN A 134 5.58 17.83 -11.83
CA ASN A 134 6.52 16.72 -11.86
C ASN A 134 7.16 16.41 -10.50
N GLU A 135 7.48 17.45 -9.72
CA GLU A 135 8.07 17.29 -8.38
C GLU A 135 7.08 16.68 -7.37
N CYS A 136 5.79 16.95 -7.54
CA CYS A 136 4.76 16.40 -6.68
C CYS A 136 4.56 14.90 -6.86
N VAL A 137 4.75 14.36 -8.07
CA VAL A 137 4.57 12.93 -8.35
C VAL A 137 5.78 12.14 -7.88
N THR A 138 5.57 11.28 -6.89
CA THR A 138 6.64 10.42 -6.34
C THR A 138 6.63 9.01 -6.91
N MET A 139 5.53 8.58 -7.51
CA MET A 139 5.39 7.27 -8.16
C MET A 139 6.30 7.19 -9.40
N ARG A 140 6.79 5.98 -9.68
CA ARG A 140 7.64 5.71 -10.85
C ARG A 140 7.18 4.46 -11.56
N THR A 141 6.92 4.56 -12.84
CA THR A 141 6.59 3.42 -13.71
C THR A 141 7.64 2.31 -13.61
N GLY A 142 7.20 1.06 -13.58
CA GLY A 142 8.05 -0.13 -13.51
C GLY A 142 8.61 -0.49 -12.14
N ARG A 143 8.52 0.39 -11.14
CA ARG A 143 8.94 0.09 -9.76
C ARG A 143 7.86 -0.69 -9.00
N TRP A 144 8.26 -1.40 -7.95
CA TRP A 144 7.28 -2.03 -7.08
C TRP A 144 6.35 -0.98 -6.50
N PHE A 145 5.06 -1.27 -6.54
CA PHE A 145 4.05 -0.41 -5.95
C PHE A 145 4.35 -0.16 -4.46
N ALA A 146 4.09 1.05 -4.01
CA ALA A 146 4.21 1.40 -2.60
C ALA A 146 3.15 2.45 -2.23
N VAL A 147 2.28 2.11 -1.31
CA VAL A 147 1.18 3.00 -0.86
C VAL A 147 1.70 4.33 -0.33
N ARG A 148 2.88 4.33 0.30
CA ARG A 148 3.54 5.56 0.77
C ARG A 148 3.84 6.57 -0.35
N GLN A 149 4.11 6.10 -1.59
CA GLN A 149 4.36 6.99 -2.73
C GLN A 149 3.06 7.65 -3.18
N MET A 150 1.96 6.92 -3.20
CA MET A 150 0.64 7.46 -3.46
C MET A 150 0.28 8.55 -2.44
N ASN A 151 0.37 8.24 -1.15
CA ASN A 151 0.09 9.19 -0.07
C ASN A 151 1.02 10.40 -0.11
N SER A 152 2.31 10.21 -0.43
CA SER A 152 3.26 11.32 -0.57
C SER A 152 2.89 12.23 -1.75
N THR A 153 2.45 11.67 -2.88
CA THR A 153 1.98 12.45 -4.03
C THR A 153 0.76 13.27 -3.64
N GLN A 154 -0.24 12.65 -3.00
CA GLN A 154 -1.44 13.34 -2.53
C GLN A 154 -1.10 14.47 -1.55
N THR A 155 -0.25 14.20 -0.57
CA THR A 155 0.16 15.20 0.42
C THR A 155 0.91 16.37 -0.22
N ARG A 156 1.80 16.12 -1.18
CA ARG A 156 2.53 17.17 -1.90
C ARG A 156 1.60 18.04 -2.72
N LEU A 157 0.66 17.43 -3.45
CA LEU A 157 -0.34 18.17 -4.20
C LEU A 157 -1.26 18.99 -3.29
N ALA A 158 -1.72 18.41 -2.17
CA ALA A 158 -2.57 19.12 -1.21
C ALA A 158 -1.86 20.32 -0.58
N ARG A 159 -0.56 20.22 -0.29
CA ARG A 159 0.24 21.32 0.26
C ARG A 159 0.37 22.53 -0.67
N LEU A 160 0.15 22.37 -1.97
CA LEU A 160 0.14 23.50 -2.90
C LEU A 160 -1.05 24.43 -2.66
N GLY A 161 -2.13 23.94 -2.03
CA GLY A 161 -3.32 24.75 -1.72
C GLY A 161 -4.10 25.28 -2.94
N ILE A 162 -3.83 24.72 -4.12
CA ILE A 162 -4.39 25.19 -5.40
C ILE A 162 -5.45 24.26 -5.98
N PHE A 163 -5.58 23.06 -5.42
CA PHE A 163 -6.53 22.04 -5.87
C PHE A 163 -7.69 21.95 -4.90
N ASN A 164 -8.91 22.00 -5.43
CA ASN A 164 -10.13 21.79 -4.65
C ASN A 164 -10.39 20.31 -4.35
N ALA A 165 -9.94 19.42 -5.25
CA ALA A 165 -10.04 17.98 -5.09
C ALA A 165 -8.81 17.30 -5.70
N ILE A 166 -8.36 16.22 -5.06
CA ILE A 166 -7.24 15.39 -5.52
C ILE A 166 -7.67 13.95 -5.38
N ASN A 167 -7.90 13.27 -6.49
CA ASN A 167 -8.26 11.88 -6.54
C ASN A 167 -7.06 11.08 -7.07
N LEU A 168 -6.73 9.99 -6.39
CA LEU A 168 -5.71 9.03 -6.80
C LEU A 168 -6.37 7.67 -6.92
N GLU A 169 -6.40 7.15 -8.14
CA GLU A 169 -6.99 5.87 -8.47
C GLU A 169 -5.90 4.96 -9.05
N ALA A 170 -6.03 3.65 -8.83
CA ALA A 170 -5.18 2.63 -9.40
C ALA A 170 -6.08 1.55 -10.00
N GLU A 171 -5.92 1.31 -11.29
CA GLU A 171 -6.61 0.30 -12.08
C GLU A 171 -5.76 -0.97 -12.20
#